data_7af37e7b13e3bdf203a7995eafb9658d
#
_entry.id   7af37e7b13e3bdf203a7995eafb9658d
#
_cell.length_a   1.000
_cell.length_b   1.000
_cell.length_c   1.000
_cell.angle_alpha   90.00
_cell.angle_beta   90.00
_cell.angle_gamma   90.00
#
_symmetry.space_group_name_H-M   'P 1'
#
loop_
_entity.id
_entity.type
_entity.pdbx_description
1 polymer ?
#
loop_
_entity_poly.entity_id
_entity_poly.type
_entity_poly.pdbx_seq_one_letter_code
_entity_poly.pdbx_strand_id
1 'polypeptide(L)'
;MSGVSFEEQSRWRQQIQDAIRFNYDCDKKPFFFDPVKYFNFTEKRYQSEREVMNFDLNALRESNLIVVNFNEPSSIGTSMELMLGYERRIPILGLNKDNKEIHSWLECCCDRIFYSMKDLVEYIVDFYLN
;
A
#
# COMPACT_ATOMS: atom_id res chain seq x y z
N MET A 1 7.56 13.91 -0.18
CA MET A 1 6.42 13.50 -1.00
C MET A 1 6.91 13.00 -2.34
N SER A 2 6.27 11.98 -2.85
CA SER A 2 6.54 11.48 -4.19
C SER A 2 6.07 12.49 -5.25
N GLY A 3 6.52 12.37 -6.51
CA GLY A 3 6.06 13.20 -7.62
C GLY A 3 4.62 12.92 -8.07
N VAL A 4 3.95 11.94 -7.47
CA VAL A 4 2.57 11.57 -7.76
C VAL A 4 1.62 12.50 -7.02
N SER A 5 0.56 12.98 -7.69
CA SER A 5 -0.40 13.89 -7.06
C SER A 5 -1.18 13.22 -5.94
N PHE A 6 -1.71 14.04 -5.03
CA PHE A 6 -2.58 13.58 -3.94
C PHE A 6 -3.77 12.79 -4.47
N GLU A 7 -4.39 13.25 -5.54
CA GLU A 7 -5.54 12.58 -6.15
C GLU A 7 -5.19 11.20 -6.68
N GLU A 8 -4.04 11.06 -7.33
CA GLU A 8 -3.57 9.77 -7.83
C GLU A 8 -3.24 8.81 -6.69
N GLN A 9 -2.61 9.31 -5.63
CA GLN A 9 -2.29 8.51 -4.45
C GLN A 9 -3.54 8.00 -3.75
N SER A 10 -4.59 8.80 -3.69
CA SER A 10 -5.87 8.39 -3.10
C SER A 10 -6.67 7.45 -4.00
N ARG A 11 -6.62 7.68 -5.30
CA ARG A 11 -7.47 6.98 -6.27
C ARG A 11 -7.20 5.47 -6.29
N TRP A 12 -5.96 5.05 -6.40
CA TRP A 12 -5.66 3.62 -6.50
C TRP A 12 -6.02 2.88 -5.21
N ARG A 13 -5.84 3.52 -4.05
CA ARG A 13 -6.25 2.94 -2.77
C ARG A 13 -7.76 2.78 -2.68
N GLN A 14 -8.48 3.80 -3.10
CA GLN A 14 -9.94 3.75 -3.12
C GLN A 14 -10.46 2.69 -4.10
N GLN A 15 -9.82 2.53 -5.24
CA GLN A 15 -10.18 1.50 -6.21
C GLN A 15 -10.07 0.09 -5.63
N ILE A 16 -9.00 -0.21 -4.90
CA ILE A 16 -8.85 -1.51 -4.22
C ILE A 16 -9.95 -1.70 -3.18
N GLN A 17 -10.18 -0.71 -2.34
CA GLN A 17 -11.18 -0.79 -1.29
C GLN A 17 -12.59 -1.02 -1.86
N ASP A 18 -12.95 -0.27 -2.88
CA ASP A 18 -14.26 -0.37 -3.52
C ASP A 18 -14.42 -1.72 -4.23
N ALA A 19 -13.41 -2.17 -4.92
CA ALA A 19 -13.44 -3.47 -5.60
C ALA A 19 -13.70 -4.61 -4.60
N ILE A 20 -13.00 -4.61 -3.47
CA ILE A 20 -13.17 -5.65 -2.45
C ILE A 20 -14.54 -5.56 -1.80
N ARG A 21 -15.01 -4.35 -1.45
CA ARG A 21 -16.28 -4.17 -0.76
C ARG A 21 -17.50 -4.46 -1.61
N PHE A 22 -17.47 -4.08 -2.88
CA PHE A 22 -18.67 -4.07 -3.73
C PHE A 22 -18.71 -5.18 -4.77
N ASN A 23 -17.57 -5.75 -5.14
CA ASN A 23 -17.52 -6.75 -6.21
C ASN A 23 -17.31 -8.18 -5.69
N TYR A 24 -17.03 -8.37 -4.41
CA TYR A 24 -16.75 -9.68 -3.84
C TYR A 24 -17.50 -9.87 -2.53
N ASP A 25 -17.98 -11.09 -2.32
CA ASP A 25 -18.54 -11.52 -1.05
C ASP A 25 -17.44 -12.27 -0.28
N CYS A 26 -16.84 -11.60 0.67
CA CYS A 26 -15.69 -12.13 1.40
C CYS A 26 -16.08 -12.60 2.79
N ASP A 27 -15.51 -13.73 3.23
CA ASP A 27 -15.72 -14.26 4.57
C ASP A 27 -15.16 -13.33 5.65
N LYS A 28 -14.05 -12.69 5.35
CA LYS A 28 -13.40 -11.72 6.23
C LYS A 28 -13.59 -10.33 5.70
N LYS A 29 -13.87 -9.38 6.60
CA LYS A 29 -13.98 -7.96 6.25
C LYS A 29 -12.71 -7.24 6.64
N PRO A 30 -11.91 -6.76 5.68
CA PRO A 30 -10.66 -6.10 6.01
C PRO A 30 -10.87 -4.69 6.54
N PHE A 31 -9.99 -4.27 7.43
CA PHE A 31 -9.82 -2.87 7.79
C PHE A 31 -8.69 -2.29 6.94
N PHE A 32 -8.97 -1.20 6.23
CA PHE A 32 -8.00 -0.55 5.37
C PHE A 32 -7.36 0.64 6.09
N PHE A 33 -6.04 0.61 6.25
CA PHE A 33 -5.29 1.78 6.65
C PHE A 33 -4.78 2.49 5.40
N ASP A 34 -5.28 3.71 5.20
CA ASP A 34 -4.88 4.57 4.08
C ASP A 34 -4.22 5.82 4.66
N PRO A 35 -2.88 5.94 4.62
CA PRO A 35 -2.20 7.07 5.24
C PRO A 35 -2.64 8.42 4.68
N VAL A 36 -3.03 8.47 3.41
CA VAL A 36 -3.47 9.71 2.77
C VAL A 36 -4.76 10.25 3.39
N LYS A 37 -5.63 9.37 3.88
CA LYS A 37 -6.88 9.78 4.55
C LYS A 37 -6.67 10.32 5.96
N TYR A 38 -5.63 9.86 6.64
CA TYR A 38 -5.35 10.29 8.01
C TYR A 38 -4.63 11.63 8.07
N PHE A 39 -3.81 11.95 7.07
CA PHE A 39 -3.05 13.19 7.04
C PHE A 39 -3.63 14.13 6.00
N ASN A 40 -4.53 15.00 6.46
CA ASN A 40 -5.04 16.09 5.65
C ASN A 40 -4.03 17.24 5.70
N PHE A 41 -3.24 17.38 4.64
CA PHE A 41 -2.18 18.37 4.56
C PHE A 41 -2.68 19.81 4.54
N THR A 42 -3.98 20.02 4.34
CA THR A 42 -4.58 21.38 4.42
C THR A 42 -4.94 21.78 5.85
N GLU A 43 -5.24 20.81 6.72
CA GLU A 43 -5.62 21.07 8.12
C GLU A 43 -4.46 20.96 9.11
N LYS A 44 -3.36 20.33 8.74
CA LYS A 44 -2.15 20.12 9.55
C LYS A 44 -2.43 19.71 11.00
N ARG A 45 -2.87 18.49 11.20
CA ARG A 45 -3.07 17.92 12.55
C ARG A 45 -1.77 17.37 13.15
N TYR A 46 -0.71 17.35 12.38
CA TYR A 46 0.60 16.88 12.82
C TYR A 46 1.55 18.07 13.01
N GLN A 47 2.53 17.94 13.90
CA GLN A 47 3.49 18.98 14.20
C GLN A 47 4.80 18.83 13.42
N SER A 48 5.12 17.63 12.93
CA SER A 48 6.37 17.39 12.20
C SER A 48 6.23 16.20 11.26
N GLU A 49 7.11 16.14 10.27
CA GLU A 49 7.23 14.99 9.38
C GLU A 49 7.61 13.70 10.14
N ARG A 50 8.34 13.84 11.25
CA ARG A 50 8.66 12.69 12.11
C ARG A 50 7.40 12.06 12.70
N GLU A 51 6.44 12.86 13.11
CA GLU A 51 5.15 12.34 13.60
C GLU A 51 4.41 11.57 12.53
N VAL A 52 4.37 12.11 11.31
CA VAL A 52 3.76 11.43 10.16
C VAL A 52 4.44 10.09 9.90
N MET A 53 5.76 10.09 9.82
CA MET A 53 6.53 8.88 9.59
C MET A 53 6.28 7.83 10.68
N ASN A 54 6.34 8.23 11.95
CA ASN A 54 6.14 7.32 13.07
C ASN A 54 4.73 6.73 13.08
N PHE A 55 3.72 7.54 12.77
CA PHE A 55 2.34 7.07 12.70
C PHE A 55 2.18 6.03 11.59
N ASP A 56 2.67 6.32 10.40
CA ASP A 56 2.60 5.41 9.26
C ASP A 56 3.33 4.10 9.53
N LEU A 57 4.54 4.17 10.07
CA LEU A 57 5.32 2.98 10.37
C LEU A 57 4.69 2.13 11.48
N ASN A 58 4.06 2.76 12.49
CA ASN A 58 3.34 2.01 13.51
C ASN A 58 2.13 1.28 12.92
N ALA A 59 1.38 1.93 12.05
CA ALA A 59 0.25 1.29 11.37
C ALA A 59 0.71 0.12 10.50
N LEU A 60 1.86 0.27 9.84
CA LEU A 60 2.45 -0.81 9.06
C LEU A 60 2.79 -2.02 9.93
N ARG A 61 3.43 -1.79 11.08
CA ARG A 61 3.80 -2.87 12.01
C ARG A 61 2.61 -3.69 12.48
N GLU A 62 1.46 -3.06 12.59
CA GLU A 62 0.21 -3.70 13.02
C GLU A 62 -0.56 -4.35 11.87
N SER A 63 -0.11 -4.17 10.64
CA SER A 63 -0.80 -4.69 9.46
C SER A 63 -0.55 -6.19 9.26
N ASN A 64 -1.56 -6.87 8.72
CA ASN A 64 -1.48 -8.28 8.34
C ASN A 64 -1.07 -8.47 6.89
N LEU A 65 -1.22 -7.43 6.07
CA LEU A 65 -0.90 -7.42 4.66
C LEU A 65 -0.56 -5.99 4.25
N ILE A 66 0.50 -5.84 3.47
CA ILE A 66 0.90 -4.56 2.89
C ILE A 66 0.70 -4.63 1.38
N VAL A 67 0.06 -3.61 0.84
CA VAL A 67 -0.10 -3.45 -0.61
C VAL A 67 0.64 -2.19 -1.03
N VAL A 68 1.58 -2.33 -1.97
CA VAL A 68 2.39 -1.22 -2.47
C VAL A 68 2.10 -0.99 -3.95
N ASN A 69 1.98 0.28 -4.33
CA ASN A 69 1.86 0.66 -5.74
C ASN A 69 3.20 1.21 -6.23
N PHE A 70 3.80 0.55 -7.22
CA PHE A 70 5.06 0.96 -7.82
C PHE A 70 4.88 2.01 -8.93
N ASN A 71 3.93 2.92 -8.76
CA ASN A 71 3.76 4.05 -9.68
C ASN A 71 4.92 5.05 -9.59
N GLU A 72 5.67 5.03 -8.50
CA GLU A 72 6.91 5.80 -8.33
C GLU A 72 7.95 4.94 -7.60
N PRO A 73 8.65 4.03 -8.33
CA PRO A 73 9.53 3.05 -7.69
C PRO A 73 10.75 3.65 -6.98
N SER A 74 11.09 4.90 -7.28
CA SER A 74 12.23 5.60 -6.65
C SER A 74 11.87 6.30 -5.34
N SER A 75 10.64 6.20 -4.87
CA SER A 75 10.20 6.83 -3.64
C SER A 75 10.97 6.28 -2.43
N ILE A 76 11.60 7.18 -1.69
CA ILE A 76 12.35 6.82 -0.47
C ILE A 76 11.40 6.27 0.60
N GLY A 77 10.24 6.90 0.76
CA GLY A 77 9.24 6.45 1.74
C GLY A 77 8.78 5.03 1.47
N THR A 78 8.47 4.72 0.22
CA THR A 78 8.09 3.36 -0.19
C THR A 78 9.18 2.35 0.12
N SER A 79 10.43 2.68 -0.17
CA SER A 79 11.57 1.79 0.13
C SER A 79 11.71 1.51 1.62
N MET A 80 11.55 2.52 2.46
CA MET A 80 11.62 2.36 3.92
C MET A 80 10.47 1.50 4.45
N GLU A 81 9.27 1.72 3.96
CA GLU A 81 8.09 0.94 4.33
C GLU A 81 8.23 -0.53 3.94
N LEU A 82 8.74 -0.81 2.74
CA LEU A 82 8.95 -2.18 2.27
C LEU A 82 10.00 -2.91 3.11
N MET A 83 11.08 -2.24 3.48
CA MET A 83 12.10 -2.86 4.33
C MET A 83 11.53 -3.19 5.72
N LEU A 84 10.75 -2.30 6.31
CA LEU A 84 10.10 -2.56 7.59
C LEU A 84 9.18 -3.78 7.50
N GLY A 85 8.34 -3.83 6.47
CA GLY A 85 7.42 -4.95 6.27
C GLY A 85 8.17 -6.27 6.07
N TYR A 86 9.21 -6.24 5.28
CA TYR A 86 10.04 -7.42 5.02
C TYR A 86 10.69 -7.95 6.31
N GLU A 87 11.30 -7.09 7.11
CA GLU A 87 11.92 -7.50 8.37
C GLU A 87 10.91 -8.01 9.39
N ARG A 88 9.71 -7.48 9.37
CA ARG A 88 8.61 -7.90 10.23
C ARG A 88 7.89 -9.15 9.72
N ARG A 89 8.28 -9.66 8.55
CA ARG A 89 7.66 -10.82 7.91
C ARG A 89 6.17 -10.62 7.62
N ILE A 90 5.79 -9.39 7.31
CA ILE A 90 4.44 -9.07 6.86
C ILE A 90 4.39 -9.33 5.36
N PRO A 91 3.40 -10.07 4.85
CA PRO A 91 3.25 -10.27 3.41
C PRO A 91 3.11 -8.95 2.68
N ILE A 92 3.80 -8.83 1.55
CA ILE A 92 3.81 -7.62 0.73
C ILE A 92 3.40 -7.99 -0.69
N LEU A 93 2.37 -7.36 -1.20
CA LEU A 93 1.91 -7.50 -2.57
C LEU A 93 2.11 -6.19 -3.31
N GLY A 94 2.77 -6.26 -4.46
CA GLY A 94 3.06 -5.09 -5.28
C GLY A 94 2.11 -4.98 -6.47
N LEU A 95 1.80 -3.75 -6.85
CA LEU A 95 1.12 -3.41 -8.09
C LEU A 95 2.06 -2.61 -8.97
N ASN A 96 2.41 -3.13 -10.13
CA ASN A 96 3.25 -2.46 -11.11
C ASN A 96 2.54 -2.39 -12.45
N LYS A 97 1.49 -1.59 -12.49
CA LYS A 97 0.56 -1.49 -13.62
C LYS A 97 1.25 -1.06 -14.92
N ASP A 98 2.19 -0.14 -14.82
CA ASP A 98 2.89 0.40 -15.98
C ASP A 98 4.19 -0.33 -16.31
N ASN A 99 4.45 -1.44 -15.64
CA ASN A 99 5.66 -2.27 -15.83
C ASN A 99 6.94 -1.43 -15.75
N LYS A 100 7.03 -0.60 -14.70
CA LYS A 100 8.20 0.23 -14.47
C LYS A 100 9.36 -0.62 -13.94
N GLU A 101 10.58 -0.13 -14.17
CA GLU A 101 11.76 -0.77 -13.60
C GLU A 101 11.78 -0.57 -12.08
N ILE A 102 11.93 -1.66 -11.37
CA ILE A 102 11.98 -1.67 -9.90
C ILE A 102 13.35 -2.22 -9.48
N HIS A 103 13.98 -1.55 -8.52
CA HIS A 103 15.23 -2.04 -7.95
C HIS A 103 15.06 -3.46 -7.43
N SER A 104 16.03 -4.33 -7.72
CA SER A 104 15.95 -5.76 -7.40
C SER A 104 15.68 -6.05 -5.92
N TRP A 105 16.19 -5.23 -5.01
CA TRP A 105 15.93 -5.41 -3.58
C TRP A 105 14.48 -5.10 -3.21
N LEU A 106 13.85 -4.14 -3.87
CA LEU A 106 12.43 -3.85 -3.66
C LEU A 106 11.56 -5.01 -4.16
N GLU A 107 11.92 -5.60 -5.30
CA GLU A 107 11.24 -6.80 -5.77
C GLU A 107 11.38 -7.95 -4.77
N CYS A 108 12.57 -8.13 -4.20
CA CYS A 108 12.82 -9.17 -3.20
C CYS A 108 12.02 -8.99 -1.93
N CYS A 109 11.62 -7.77 -1.58
CA CYS A 109 10.75 -7.51 -0.43
C CYS A 109 9.31 -7.96 -0.68
N CYS A 110 8.89 -8.09 -1.92
CA CYS A 110 7.53 -8.45 -2.27
C CYS A 110 7.36 -9.96 -2.38
N ASP A 111 6.29 -10.48 -1.82
CA ASP A 111 5.92 -11.89 -2.01
C ASP A 111 5.42 -12.12 -3.42
N ARG A 112 4.76 -11.12 -4.00
CA ARG A 112 4.30 -11.18 -5.37
C ARG A 112 4.07 -9.78 -5.92
N ILE A 113 4.28 -9.62 -7.24
CA ILE A 113 4.01 -8.38 -7.96
C ILE A 113 2.98 -8.66 -9.06
N PHE A 114 1.96 -7.82 -9.12
CA PHE A 114 0.89 -7.89 -10.09
C PHE A 114 0.98 -6.72 -11.06
N TYR A 115 0.50 -6.94 -12.27
CA TYR A 115 0.55 -5.94 -13.34
C TYR A 115 -0.83 -5.41 -13.70
N SER A 116 -1.87 -5.86 -13.00
CA SER A 116 -3.22 -5.33 -13.11
C SER A 116 -3.89 -5.28 -11.75
N MET A 117 -4.76 -4.28 -11.58
CA MET A 117 -5.57 -4.14 -10.37
C MET A 117 -6.48 -5.35 -10.17
N LYS A 118 -7.06 -5.87 -11.25
CA LYS A 118 -7.95 -7.03 -11.19
C LYS A 118 -7.25 -8.25 -10.60
N ASP A 119 -6.05 -8.57 -11.10
CA ASP A 119 -5.32 -9.74 -10.62
C ASP A 119 -4.90 -9.60 -9.16
N LEU A 120 -4.47 -8.40 -8.76
CA LEU A 120 -4.13 -8.10 -7.38
C LEU A 120 -5.34 -8.31 -6.45
N VAL A 121 -6.48 -7.75 -6.80
CA VAL A 121 -7.70 -7.84 -5.98
C VAL A 121 -8.19 -9.27 -5.88
N GLU A 122 -8.22 -10.01 -6.98
CA GLU A 122 -8.61 -11.43 -6.97
C GLU A 122 -7.71 -12.25 -6.05
N TYR A 123 -6.42 -12.01 -6.10
CA TYR A 123 -5.45 -12.70 -5.24
C TYR A 123 -5.69 -12.39 -3.76
N ILE A 124 -5.91 -11.12 -3.42
CA ILE A 124 -6.20 -10.71 -2.04
C ILE A 124 -7.47 -11.40 -1.53
N VAL A 125 -8.52 -11.39 -2.32
CA VAL A 125 -9.80 -12.02 -1.95
C VAL A 125 -9.61 -13.52 -1.73
N ASP A 126 -8.95 -14.20 -2.65
CA ASP A 126 -8.82 -15.65 -2.61
C ASP A 126 -7.93 -16.14 -1.47
N PHE A 127 -6.83 -15.46 -1.19
CA PHE A 127 -5.83 -15.94 -0.25
C PHE A 127 -5.86 -15.28 1.12
N TYR A 128 -6.50 -14.12 1.25
CA TYR A 128 -6.49 -13.37 2.52
C TYR A 128 -7.88 -13.12 3.10
N LEU A 129 -8.92 -13.13 2.30
CA LEU A 129 -10.26 -12.75 2.75
C LEU A 129 -11.28 -13.89 2.73
N ASN A 130 -10.91 -15.02 2.18
CA ASN A 130 -11.77 -16.20 2.17
C ASN A 130 -11.18 -17.35 2.97
#